data_0b93bdf1e6dbe2ebf3997cf3fd07abe0
#
_entry.id   0b93bdf1e6dbe2ebf3997cf3fd07abe0
#
_cell.length_a   1.000
_cell.length_b   1.000
_cell.length_c   1.000
_cell.angle_alpha   90.00
_cell.angle_beta   90.00
_cell.angle_gamma   90.00
#
_symmetry.space_group_name_H-M   'P 1'
#
loop_
_entity.id
_entity.type
_entity.pdbx_description
1 polymer ?
#
loop_
_entity_poly.entity_id
_entity_poly.type
_entity_poly.pdbx_seq_one_letter_code
_entity_poly.pdbx_strand_id
1 'polypeptide(L)'
;MALINEHFLKLQNNYLFSDIAKKVNSFKVTHPKDKIIRMGIGDVTQPLAPAVIEAMHKAVEEMASKDTFHGYGPEQGYPFLIDAIIKNDYASRGVFIEPSEVFISDGAKSDCGNIGDMLRHDNSIGVTDPVYPAYIDSNVMSGRTGVLENGKWSDVVYIPCTEENNFVPD
;
A
#
# COMPACT_ATOMS: atom_id res chain seq x y z
N MET A 1 -12.40 -9.78 -30.05
CA MET A 1 -11.55 -10.56 -29.13
C MET A 1 -10.82 -9.55 -28.26
N ALA A 2 -10.83 -9.71 -26.95
CA ALA A 2 -10.09 -8.81 -26.06
C ALA A 2 -8.58 -9.10 -26.14
N LEU A 3 -7.76 -8.07 -26.20
CA LEU A 3 -6.30 -8.17 -26.15
C LEU A 3 -5.81 -7.97 -24.73
N ILE A 4 -4.74 -8.67 -24.37
CA ILE A 4 -4.08 -8.52 -23.06
C ILE A 4 -3.29 -7.21 -23.05
N ASN A 5 -3.23 -6.56 -21.89
CA ASN A 5 -2.29 -5.50 -21.63
C ASN A 5 -0.87 -6.11 -21.53
N GLU A 6 -0.05 -5.88 -22.56
CA GLU A 6 1.29 -6.49 -22.68
C GLU A 6 2.27 -6.01 -21.61
N HIS A 7 1.99 -4.89 -20.94
CA HIS A 7 2.84 -4.42 -19.85
C HIS A 7 2.89 -5.40 -18.66
N PHE A 8 1.83 -6.21 -18.47
CA PHE A 8 1.84 -7.27 -17.46
C PHE A 8 2.91 -8.34 -17.73
N LEU A 9 3.31 -8.54 -18.99
CA LEU A 9 4.36 -9.48 -19.36
C LEU A 9 5.77 -8.99 -18.95
N LYS A 10 5.91 -7.71 -18.62
CA LYS A 10 7.17 -7.12 -18.14
C LYS A 10 7.40 -7.41 -16.65
N LEU A 11 6.35 -7.75 -15.89
CA LEU A 11 6.49 -8.13 -14.48
C LEU A 11 7.32 -9.40 -14.35
N GLN A 12 8.16 -9.46 -13.33
CA GLN A 12 8.92 -10.68 -13.03
C GLN A 12 7.95 -11.78 -12.61
N ASN A 13 8.17 -13.00 -13.14
CA ASN A 13 7.31 -14.16 -12.90
C ASN A 13 7.28 -14.61 -11.42
N ASN A 14 8.20 -14.11 -10.59
CA ASN A 14 8.34 -14.49 -9.19
C ASN A 14 8.08 -13.27 -8.29
N TYR A 15 6.93 -13.27 -7.65
CA TYR A 15 6.66 -12.30 -6.59
C TYR A 15 7.54 -12.60 -5.38
N LEU A 16 8.35 -11.62 -4.97
CA LEU A 16 9.39 -11.74 -3.92
C LEU A 16 8.92 -12.53 -2.68
N PHE A 17 7.72 -12.21 -2.19
CA PHE A 17 7.20 -12.86 -0.98
C PHE A 17 6.85 -14.33 -1.17
N SER A 18 6.43 -14.74 -2.37
CA SER A 18 6.19 -16.14 -2.70
C SER A 18 7.49 -16.95 -2.68
N ASP A 19 8.58 -16.37 -3.20
CA ASP A 19 9.87 -17.04 -3.23
C ASP A 19 10.50 -17.12 -1.82
N ILE A 20 10.35 -16.08 -1.02
CA ILE A 20 10.75 -16.12 0.40
C ILE A 20 9.96 -17.20 1.14
N ALA A 21 8.65 -17.30 0.93
CA ALA A 21 7.83 -18.34 1.56
C ALA A 21 8.29 -19.76 1.17
N LYS A 22 8.60 -20.00 -0.11
CA LYS A 22 9.14 -21.28 -0.57
C LYS A 22 10.49 -21.60 0.08
N LYS A 23 11.41 -20.62 0.13
CA LYS A 23 12.72 -20.79 0.77
C LYS A 23 12.60 -21.10 2.26
N VAL A 24 11.72 -20.37 2.98
CA VAL A 24 11.44 -20.63 4.40
C VAL A 24 10.89 -22.04 4.61
N ASN A 25 9.95 -22.49 3.78
CA ASN A 25 9.38 -23.83 3.88
C ASN A 25 10.43 -24.92 3.60
N SER A 26 11.26 -24.74 2.59
CA SER A 26 12.37 -25.66 2.29
C SER A 26 13.39 -25.70 3.44
N PHE A 27 13.73 -24.57 4.03
CA PHE A 27 14.63 -24.51 5.18
C PHE A 27 14.06 -25.25 6.39
N LYS A 28 12.78 -25.10 6.69
CA LYS A 28 12.12 -25.80 7.79
C LYS A 28 12.17 -27.33 7.65
N VAL A 29 12.08 -27.83 6.42
CA VAL A 29 12.17 -29.28 6.16
C VAL A 29 13.54 -29.83 6.53
N THR A 30 14.61 -29.08 6.20
CA THR A 30 16.00 -29.49 6.46
C THR A 30 16.45 -29.13 7.89
N HIS A 31 15.84 -28.15 8.52
CA HIS A 31 16.17 -27.62 9.86
C HIS A 31 14.93 -27.56 10.77
N PRO A 32 14.29 -28.70 11.10
CA PRO A 32 13.00 -28.70 11.78
C PRO A 32 13.05 -28.22 13.23
N LYS A 33 14.24 -28.17 13.83
CA LYS A 33 14.44 -27.71 15.21
C LYS A 33 14.83 -26.23 15.31
N ASP A 34 15.17 -25.60 14.21
CA ASP A 34 15.68 -24.24 14.22
C ASP A 34 14.53 -23.22 14.29
N LYS A 35 14.71 -22.23 15.16
CA LYS A 35 13.79 -21.11 15.28
C LYS A 35 14.08 -20.09 14.17
N ILE A 36 13.11 -19.87 13.28
CA ILE A 36 13.20 -18.86 12.22
C ILE A 36 12.63 -17.54 12.73
N ILE A 37 13.45 -16.49 12.69
CA ILE A 37 13.03 -15.11 12.94
C ILE A 37 12.71 -14.48 11.59
N ARG A 38 11.45 -14.11 11.37
CA ARG A 38 10.99 -13.50 10.12
C ARG A 38 11.13 -11.98 10.21
N MET A 39 12.00 -11.41 9.39
CA MET A 39 12.25 -9.96 9.32
C MET A 39 12.02 -9.38 7.91
N GLY A 40 11.50 -10.18 6.97
CA GLY A 40 11.38 -9.80 5.55
C GLY A 40 10.06 -9.13 5.18
N ILE A 41 9.04 -9.17 6.04
CA ILE A 41 7.73 -8.57 5.80
C ILE A 41 7.33 -7.82 7.07
N GLY A 42 6.96 -6.55 6.90
CA GLY A 42 6.28 -5.79 7.94
C GLY A 42 4.83 -6.28 8.04
N ASP A 43 4.56 -7.09 9.05
CA ASP A 43 3.23 -7.64 9.32
C ASP A 43 2.80 -7.27 10.73
N VAL A 44 1.48 -7.21 10.94
CA VAL A 44 0.93 -7.01 12.27
C VAL A 44 1.22 -8.24 13.13
N THR A 45 1.78 -8.03 14.31
CA THR A 45 2.17 -9.11 15.23
C THR A 45 1.33 -9.15 16.48
N GLN A 46 0.45 -8.16 16.67
CA GLN A 46 -0.42 -8.03 17.83
C GLN A 46 -1.89 -8.10 17.41
N PRO A 47 -2.76 -8.67 18.26
CA PRO A 47 -4.20 -8.64 18.03
C PRO A 47 -4.72 -7.18 18.03
N LEU A 48 -5.89 -6.98 17.45
CA LEU A 48 -6.58 -5.69 17.49
C LEU A 48 -6.85 -5.27 18.94
N ALA A 49 -6.74 -3.97 19.18
CA ALA A 49 -7.09 -3.42 20.50
C ALA A 49 -8.58 -3.66 20.82
N PRO A 50 -8.95 -3.88 22.09
CA PRO A 50 -10.34 -4.14 22.48
C PRO A 50 -11.31 -3.06 21.99
N ALA A 51 -10.92 -1.80 22.01
CA ALA A 51 -11.75 -0.69 21.51
C ALA A 51 -12.08 -0.82 20.00
N VAL A 52 -11.15 -1.35 19.20
CA VAL A 52 -11.40 -1.60 17.78
C VAL A 52 -12.41 -2.73 17.60
N ILE A 53 -12.26 -3.82 18.35
CA ILE A 53 -13.20 -4.94 18.32
C ILE A 53 -14.61 -4.49 18.72
N GLU A 54 -14.73 -3.70 19.79
CA GLU A 54 -16.00 -3.14 20.24
C GLU A 54 -16.65 -2.25 19.16
N ALA A 55 -15.87 -1.37 18.54
CA ALA A 55 -16.36 -0.50 17.45
C ALA A 55 -16.85 -1.32 16.25
N MET A 56 -16.14 -2.38 15.87
CA MET A 56 -16.55 -3.27 14.78
C MET A 56 -17.87 -3.99 15.11
N HIS A 57 -18.05 -4.48 16.33
CA HIS A 57 -19.32 -5.09 16.76
C HIS A 57 -20.47 -4.09 16.66
N LYS A 58 -20.30 -2.86 17.16
CA LYS A 58 -21.32 -1.80 17.04
C LYS A 58 -21.66 -1.50 15.58
N ALA A 59 -20.66 -1.38 14.72
CA ALA A 59 -20.90 -1.13 13.30
C ALA A 59 -21.68 -2.27 12.62
N VAL A 60 -21.46 -3.52 13.01
CA VAL A 60 -22.25 -4.65 12.50
C VAL A 60 -23.69 -4.60 13.05
N GLU A 61 -23.89 -4.25 14.30
CA GLU A 61 -25.22 -4.11 14.91
C GLU A 61 -26.05 -3.00 14.25
N GLU A 62 -25.42 -1.88 13.89
CA GLU A 62 -26.07 -0.78 13.14
C GLU A 62 -26.67 -1.25 11.81
N MET A 63 -26.05 -2.23 11.15
CA MET A 63 -26.53 -2.79 9.89
C MET A 63 -27.79 -3.66 10.03
N ALA A 64 -28.16 -4.06 11.25
CA ALA A 64 -29.31 -4.93 11.51
C ALA A 64 -30.67 -4.17 11.52
N SER A 65 -30.67 -2.85 11.65
CA SER A 65 -31.86 -2.02 11.76
C SER A 65 -32.00 -1.10 10.55
N LYS A 66 -33.23 -0.95 10.05
CA LYS A 66 -33.54 -0.03 8.95
C LYS A 66 -33.17 1.43 9.28
N ASP A 67 -33.28 1.81 10.55
CA ASP A 67 -33.07 3.20 10.99
C ASP A 67 -31.58 3.55 11.13
N THR A 68 -30.72 2.54 11.29
CA THR A 68 -29.27 2.69 11.45
C THR A 68 -28.44 2.07 10.33
N PHE A 69 -29.13 1.44 9.37
CA PHE A 69 -28.46 0.83 8.22
C PHE A 69 -27.73 1.88 7.37
N HIS A 70 -26.50 1.58 7.01
CA HIS A 70 -25.67 2.39 6.13
C HIS A 70 -25.63 1.77 4.73
N GLY A 71 -26.15 2.52 3.72
CA GLY A 71 -25.98 2.19 2.31
C GLY A 71 -24.67 2.74 1.75
N TYR A 72 -24.71 3.29 0.55
CA TYR A 72 -23.57 4.02 0.00
C TYR A 72 -23.25 5.24 0.87
N GLY A 73 -22.01 5.33 1.33
CA GLY A 73 -21.48 6.50 2.04
C GLY A 73 -21.20 7.68 1.10
N PRO A 74 -20.84 8.84 1.67
CA PRO A 74 -20.33 9.96 0.89
C PRO A 74 -19.05 9.57 0.13
N GLU A 75 -18.87 10.10 -1.08
CA GLU A 75 -17.73 9.76 -1.97
C GLU A 75 -16.35 9.98 -1.33
N GLN A 76 -16.19 11.04 -0.53
CA GLN A 76 -14.96 11.31 0.18
C GLN A 76 -14.78 10.48 1.46
N GLY A 77 -15.84 9.93 2.00
CA GLY A 77 -15.89 9.25 3.29
C GLY A 77 -16.84 9.94 4.27
N TYR A 78 -17.10 9.30 5.39
CA TYR A 78 -17.96 9.86 6.43
C TYR A 78 -17.30 11.05 7.14
N PRO A 79 -18.03 12.18 7.34
CA PRO A 79 -17.49 13.37 7.99
C PRO A 79 -16.86 13.08 9.36
N PHE A 80 -17.48 12.23 10.19
CA PHE A 80 -16.93 11.90 11.52
C PHE A 80 -15.54 11.28 11.44
N LEU A 81 -15.24 10.48 10.41
CA LEU A 81 -13.93 9.87 10.22
C LEU A 81 -12.92 10.90 9.70
N ILE A 82 -13.33 11.70 8.73
CA ILE A 82 -12.51 12.79 8.18
C ILE A 82 -12.12 13.77 9.32
N ASP A 83 -13.08 14.21 10.13
CA ASP A 83 -12.84 15.10 11.26
C ASP A 83 -11.89 14.46 12.29
N ALA A 84 -12.07 13.17 12.57
CA ALA A 84 -11.19 12.46 13.50
C ALA A 84 -9.75 12.38 12.98
N ILE A 85 -9.54 12.12 11.68
CA ILE A 85 -8.23 12.12 11.04
C ILE A 85 -7.60 13.51 11.11
N ILE A 86 -8.32 14.54 10.68
CA ILE A 86 -7.83 15.92 10.69
C ILE A 86 -7.39 16.32 12.12
N LYS A 87 -8.24 16.06 13.10
CA LYS A 87 -7.99 16.42 14.48
C LYS A 87 -6.79 15.68 15.08
N ASN A 88 -6.74 14.35 14.90
CA ASN A 88 -5.79 13.53 15.64
C ASN A 88 -4.47 13.32 14.92
N ASP A 89 -4.49 13.28 13.58
CA ASP A 89 -3.28 13.00 12.80
C ASP A 89 -2.59 14.25 12.26
N TYR A 90 -3.35 15.34 12.04
CA TYR A 90 -2.81 16.57 11.46
C TYR A 90 -2.77 17.73 12.48
N ALA A 91 -3.93 18.17 12.98
CA ALA A 91 -3.99 19.33 13.87
C ALA A 91 -3.20 19.13 15.17
N SER A 92 -3.17 17.90 15.70
CA SER A 92 -2.36 17.55 16.87
C SER A 92 -0.85 17.75 16.66
N ARG A 93 -0.41 17.80 15.39
CA ARG A 93 0.99 18.03 14.99
C ARG A 93 1.22 19.45 14.43
N GLY A 94 0.24 20.33 14.55
CA GLY A 94 0.32 21.71 14.04
C GLY A 94 0.14 21.83 12.52
N VAL A 95 -0.35 20.79 11.85
CA VAL A 95 -0.67 20.80 10.42
C VAL A 95 -2.17 21.02 10.25
N PHE A 96 -2.53 22.02 9.44
CA PHE A 96 -3.93 22.34 9.17
C PHE A 96 -4.27 21.96 7.72
N ILE A 97 -5.29 21.12 7.58
CA ILE A 97 -5.85 20.70 6.28
C ILE A 97 -7.37 20.85 6.35
N GLU A 98 -7.99 21.09 5.20
CA GLU A 98 -9.42 21.20 5.07
C GLU A 98 -10.07 19.82 4.86
N PRO A 99 -11.33 19.60 5.28
CA PRO A 99 -12.04 18.34 5.04
C PRO A 99 -12.08 17.93 3.56
N SER A 100 -12.09 18.89 2.65
CA SER A 100 -12.07 18.66 1.20
C SER A 100 -10.75 18.08 0.67
N GLU A 101 -9.70 18.08 1.48
CA GLU A 101 -8.38 17.51 1.14
C GLU A 101 -8.21 16.06 1.61
N VAL A 102 -9.23 15.50 2.29
CA VAL A 102 -9.18 14.14 2.85
C VAL A 102 -10.15 13.22 2.09
N PHE A 103 -9.62 12.13 1.55
CA PHE A 103 -10.38 11.09 0.86
C PHE A 103 -10.14 9.75 1.56
N ILE A 104 -11.21 9.07 1.94
CA ILE A 104 -11.13 7.75 2.58
C ILE A 104 -11.18 6.67 1.50
N SER A 105 -10.20 5.79 1.53
CA SER A 105 -10.09 4.65 0.62
C SER A 105 -9.99 3.33 1.38
N ASP A 106 -9.93 2.23 0.66
CA ASP A 106 -9.72 0.89 1.20
C ASP A 106 -8.23 0.55 1.43
N GLY A 107 -7.35 1.50 1.23
CA GLY A 107 -5.92 1.39 1.57
C GLY A 107 -4.96 1.97 0.53
N ALA A 108 -3.77 2.29 0.98
CA ALA A 108 -2.72 2.96 0.19
C ALA A 108 -2.36 2.25 -1.13
N LYS A 109 -2.52 0.93 -1.21
CA LYS A 109 -2.23 0.19 -2.43
C LYS A 109 -3.23 0.51 -3.54
N SER A 110 -4.51 0.64 -3.21
CA SER A 110 -5.56 1.10 -4.13
C SER A 110 -5.30 2.54 -4.57
N ASP A 111 -4.94 3.42 -3.65
CA ASP A 111 -4.62 4.81 -3.95
C ASP A 111 -3.44 4.92 -4.92
N CYS A 112 -2.35 4.18 -4.66
CA CYS A 112 -1.18 4.15 -5.54
C CYS A 112 -1.49 3.59 -6.94
N GLY A 113 -2.45 2.67 -7.05
CA GLY A 113 -2.93 2.17 -8.33
C GLY A 113 -3.76 3.18 -9.09
N ASN A 114 -4.69 3.83 -8.39
CA ASN A 114 -5.70 4.69 -9.01
C ASN A 114 -5.18 6.10 -9.33
N ILE A 115 -4.26 6.65 -8.52
CA ILE A 115 -3.73 8.00 -8.75
C ILE A 115 -3.07 8.13 -10.14
N GLY A 116 -2.55 7.03 -10.64
CA GLY A 116 -1.98 6.97 -11.98
C GLY A 116 -2.96 7.39 -13.08
N ASP A 117 -4.26 7.10 -12.92
CA ASP A 117 -5.27 7.42 -13.93
C ASP A 117 -5.53 8.92 -14.06
N MET A 118 -5.21 9.71 -13.03
CA MET A 118 -5.31 11.17 -13.05
C MET A 118 -4.09 11.84 -13.68
N LEU A 119 -2.99 11.10 -13.84
CA LEU A 119 -1.70 11.65 -14.29
C LEU A 119 -1.38 11.20 -15.71
N ARG A 120 -0.74 12.06 -16.48
CA ARG A 120 -0.28 11.71 -17.84
C ARG A 120 0.75 10.59 -17.80
N HIS A 121 0.76 9.77 -18.84
CA HIS A 121 1.69 8.62 -18.96
C HIS A 121 3.17 9.02 -19.11
N ASP A 122 3.43 10.25 -19.53
CA ASP A 122 4.78 10.78 -19.74
C ASP A 122 5.38 11.47 -18.51
N ASN A 123 4.72 11.36 -17.35
CA ASN A 123 5.30 11.81 -16.08
C ASN A 123 6.38 10.83 -15.60
N SER A 124 7.45 11.39 -15.04
CA SER A 124 8.46 10.60 -14.35
C SER A 124 7.94 10.08 -13.01
N ILE A 125 8.28 8.84 -12.68
CA ILE A 125 7.92 8.19 -11.42
C ILE A 125 9.12 8.25 -10.49
N GLY A 126 8.98 8.90 -9.34
CA GLY A 126 9.98 8.89 -8.28
C GLY A 126 9.63 7.85 -7.20
N VAL A 127 10.58 6.99 -6.84
CA VAL A 127 10.44 6.04 -5.73
C VAL A 127 11.69 6.03 -4.87
N THR A 128 11.55 5.73 -3.59
CA THR A 128 12.72 5.48 -2.73
C THR A 128 13.44 4.20 -3.15
N ASP A 129 14.72 4.09 -2.89
CA ASP A 129 15.52 2.89 -3.14
C ASP A 129 16.28 2.52 -1.85
N PRO A 130 15.89 1.45 -1.13
CA PRO A 130 14.88 0.43 -1.49
C PRO A 130 13.41 0.89 -1.35
N VAL A 131 12.53 0.23 -2.11
CA VAL A 131 11.08 0.51 -2.12
C VAL A 131 10.26 -0.78 -2.02
N TYR A 132 9.04 -0.66 -1.55
CA TYR A 132 8.06 -1.74 -1.63
C TYR A 132 7.70 -2.01 -3.11
N PRO A 133 7.88 -3.25 -3.61
CA PRO A 133 7.76 -3.58 -5.03
C PRO A 133 6.45 -3.12 -5.68
N ALA A 134 5.34 -3.14 -4.94
CA ALA A 134 4.03 -2.78 -5.47
C ALA A 134 3.97 -1.34 -6.04
N TYR A 135 4.79 -0.41 -5.54
CA TYR A 135 4.84 0.96 -6.07
C TYR A 135 5.48 1.03 -7.46
N ILE A 136 6.40 0.13 -7.76
CA ILE A 136 6.96 0.00 -9.11
C ILE A 136 6.02 -0.85 -9.98
N ASP A 137 5.56 -1.98 -9.49
CA ASP A 137 4.75 -2.94 -10.25
C ASP A 137 3.47 -2.32 -10.79
N SER A 138 2.77 -1.48 -10.01
CA SER A 138 1.58 -0.75 -10.47
C SER A 138 1.88 0.16 -11.67
N ASN A 139 3.03 0.82 -11.66
CA ASN A 139 3.48 1.66 -12.76
C ASN A 139 3.98 0.86 -13.97
N VAL A 140 4.57 -0.32 -13.76
CA VAL A 140 4.89 -1.26 -14.85
C VAL A 140 3.62 -1.71 -15.55
N MET A 141 2.60 -2.14 -14.79
CA MET A 141 1.30 -2.55 -15.33
C MET A 141 0.61 -1.46 -16.12
N SER A 142 0.79 -0.20 -15.73
CA SER A 142 0.26 0.98 -16.42
C SER A 142 1.13 1.44 -17.60
N GLY A 143 2.29 0.81 -17.85
CA GLY A 143 3.17 1.16 -18.97
C GLY A 143 4.00 2.43 -18.79
N ARG A 144 4.24 2.87 -17.55
CA ARG A 144 4.88 4.16 -17.22
C ARG A 144 6.37 4.06 -16.89
N THR A 145 6.96 2.88 -16.98
CA THR A 145 8.31 2.63 -16.44
C THR A 145 9.41 2.50 -17.50
N GLY A 146 9.03 2.52 -18.77
CA GLY A 146 9.99 2.32 -19.85
C GLY A 146 10.49 0.88 -19.98
N VAL A 147 11.81 0.73 -20.11
CA VAL A 147 12.51 -0.56 -20.32
C VAL A 147 13.29 -0.95 -19.06
N LEU A 148 13.32 -2.24 -18.78
CA LEU A 148 14.14 -2.76 -17.67
C LEU A 148 15.58 -2.97 -18.13
N GLU A 149 16.50 -2.21 -17.55
CA GLU A 149 17.94 -2.25 -17.87
C GLU A 149 18.74 -2.38 -16.55
N ASN A 150 19.61 -3.37 -16.47
CA ASN A 150 20.47 -3.61 -15.30
C ASN A 150 19.70 -3.66 -13.97
N GLY A 151 18.47 -4.17 -13.99
CA GLY A 151 17.62 -4.29 -12.80
C GLY A 151 16.89 -3.02 -12.39
N LYS A 152 16.97 -1.94 -13.19
CA LYS A 152 16.26 -0.68 -12.98
C LYS A 152 15.42 -0.33 -14.21
N TRP A 153 14.29 0.33 -13.99
CA TRP A 153 13.43 0.82 -15.07
C TRP A 153 13.91 2.18 -15.56
N SER A 154 13.98 2.39 -16.86
CA SER A 154 14.57 3.58 -17.50
C SER A 154 13.85 4.89 -17.15
N ASP A 155 12.53 4.83 -16.99
CA ASP A 155 11.67 5.99 -16.75
C ASP A 155 11.30 6.17 -15.28
N VAL A 156 11.97 5.42 -14.38
CA VAL A 156 11.81 5.52 -12.92
C VAL A 156 13.03 6.20 -12.31
N VAL A 157 12.77 7.25 -11.53
CA VAL A 157 13.78 7.93 -10.73
C VAL A 157 13.89 7.21 -9.37
N TYR A 158 15.04 6.60 -9.11
CA TYR A 158 15.31 5.94 -7.84
C TYR A 158 16.00 6.92 -6.90
N ILE A 159 15.35 7.21 -5.78
CA ILE A 159 15.83 8.14 -4.75
C ILE A 159 16.53 7.32 -3.67
N PRO A 160 17.87 7.33 -3.57
CA PRO A 160 18.57 6.44 -2.65
C PRO A 160 18.30 6.81 -1.20
N CYS A 161 18.03 5.78 -0.39
CA CYS A 161 17.92 5.89 1.07
C CYS A 161 19.05 5.04 1.67
N THR A 162 20.17 5.67 1.99
CA THR A 162 21.41 5.04 2.45
C THR A 162 21.78 5.48 3.86
N GLU A 163 22.80 4.86 4.44
CA GLU A 163 23.31 5.26 5.74
C GLU A 163 23.86 6.71 5.71
N GLU A 164 24.48 7.13 4.60
CA GLU A 164 25.05 8.47 4.46
C GLU A 164 23.98 9.58 4.53
N ASN A 165 22.76 9.31 4.05
CA ASN A 165 21.65 10.27 4.14
C ASN A 165 20.65 9.93 5.25
N ASN A 166 21.05 9.11 6.24
CA ASN A 166 20.20 8.65 7.35
C ASN A 166 18.88 7.98 6.89
N PHE A 167 18.92 7.32 5.74
CA PHE A 167 17.75 6.70 5.11
C PHE A 167 16.58 7.67 4.82
N VAL A 168 16.87 8.94 4.68
CA VAL A 168 15.90 9.99 4.31
C VAL A 168 16.09 10.33 2.84
N PRO A 169 15.03 10.32 2.02
CA PRO A 169 15.13 10.72 0.62
C PRO A 169 15.44 12.22 0.51
N ASP A 170 16.38 12.58 -0.39
CA ASP A 170 16.81 13.93 -0.72
C ASP A 170 16.17 14.43 -2.02
#